data_6ae39bb8dbbb05a4b6bfa8b73b841084
#
_entry.id   6ae39bb8dbbb05a4b6bfa8b73b841084
#
_cell.length_a   1.000
_cell.length_b   1.000
_cell.length_c   1.000
_cell.angle_alpha   90.00
_cell.angle_beta   90.00
_cell.angle_gamma   90.00
#
_symmetry.space_group_name_H-M   'P 1'
#
loop_
_entity.id
_entity.type
_entity.pdbx_description
1 polymer ?
#
loop_
_entity_poly.entity_id
_entity_poly.type
_entity_poly.pdbx_seq_one_letter_code
_entity_poly.pdbx_strand_id
1 'polypeptide(L)'
;MARGPLTYRRLRAILKTFGVYEEPGRGKGSERMFVGIVDGKIIRLPTKCHNEGDEKPVPVIQAIRRHFKLTKKDGVSDQEFYNRA
;
A
#
# COMPACT_ATOMS: atom_id res chain seq x y z
N MET A 1 -1.00 -2.54 -19.48
CA MET A 1 -1.30 -1.54 -18.47
C MET A 1 -1.63 -2.15 -17.15
N ALA A 2 -0.85 -1.86 -16.19
CA ALA A 2 -0.99 -2.49 -14.90
C ALA A 2 -1.77 -1.62 -13.93
N ARG A 3 -3.05 -1.45 -14.18
CA ARG A 3 -3.89 -0.66 -13.29
C ARG A 3 -5.01 -1.47 -12.68
N GLY A 4 -4.85 -2.77 -12.66
CA GLY A 4 -5.87 -3.63 -12.11
C GLY A 4 -5.62 -3.91 -10.64
N PRO A 5 -6.36 -4.88 -10.09
CA PRO A 5 -6.13 -5.33 -8.72
C PRO A 5 -4.70 -5.85 -8.56
N LEU A 6 -4.21 -5.76 -7.33
CA LEU A 6 -2.89 -6.26 -6.98
C LEU A 6 -3.04 -7.26 -5.85
N THR A 7 -2.21 -8.30 -5.87
CA THR A 7 -2.14 -9.16 -4.70
C THR A 7 -1.62 -8.35 -3.53
N TYR A 8 -1.97 -8.76 -2.33
CA TYR A 8 -1.49 -8.08 -1.13
C TYR A 8 0.05 -8.07 -1.12
N ARG A 9 0.65 -9.20 -1.48
CA ARG A 9 2.11 -9.31 -1.52
C ARG A 9 2.74 -8.30 -2.46
N ARG A 10 2.15 -8.14 -3.65
CA ARG A 10 2.65 -7.19 -4.63
C ARG A 10 2.47 -5.76 -4.15
N LEU A 11 1.29 -5.47 -3.59
CA LEU A 11 1.00 -4.15 -3.05
C LEU A 11 1.99 -3.78 -1.96
N ARG A 12 2.25 -4.73 -1.05
CA ARG A 12 3.22 -4.50 0.03
C ARG A 12 4.60 -4.20 -0.53
N ALA A 13 5.02 -4.93 -1.55
CA ALA A 13 6.33 -4.72 -2.17
C ALA A 13 6.42 -3.34 -2.81
N ILE A 14 5.36 -2.92 -3.48
CA ILE A 14 5.32 -1.58 -4.09
C ILE A 14 5.41 -0.51 -3.01
N LEU A 15 4.60 -0.63 -1.97
CA LEU A 15 4.59 0.36 -0.90
C LEU A 15 5.94 0.47 -0.23
N LYS A 16 6.65 -0.64 -0.09
CA LYS A 16 7.97 -0.63 0.51
C LYS A 16 8.95 0.25 -0.27
N THR A 17 8.83 0.27 -1.59
CA THR A 17 9.71 1.11 -2.41
C THR A 17 9.46 2.60 -2.18
N PHE A 18 8.31 2.95 -1.62
CA PHE A 18 7.97 4.33 -1.29
C PHE A 18 8.16 4.63 0.20
N GLY A 19 8.77 3.71 0.94
CA GLY A 19 9.01 3.94 2.36
C GLY A 19 7.84 3.60 3.26
N VAL A 20 6.84 2.88 2.75
CA VAL A 20 5.69 2.45 3.54
C VAL A 20 5.86 0.98 3.85
N TYR A 21 5.93 0.65 5.14
CA TYR A 21 6.23 -0.71 5.58
C TYR A 21 5.09 -1.30 6.35
N GLU A 22 5.00 -2.62 6.30
CA GLU A 22 4.10 -3.35 7.18
C GLU A 22 4.77 -3.49 8.54
N GLU A 23 4.09 -3.07 9.59
CA GLU A 23 4.64 -3.09 10.94
C GLU A 23 4.76 -4.54 11.43
N PRO A 24 5.95 -5.00 11.79
CA PRO A 24 6.14 -6.39 12.20
C PRO A 24 5.52 -6.67 13.57
N GLY A 25 5.09 -7.92 13.75
CA GLY A 25 4.55 -8.37 15.03
C GLY A 25 3.23 -7.76 15.40
N ARG A 26 2.61 -7.04 14.48
CA ARG A 26 1.38 -6.34 14.75
C ARG A 26 0.19 -7.17 14.28
N GLY A 27 -0.89 -7.11 15.05
CA GLY A 27 -2.12 -7.74 14.67
C GLY A 27 -2.12 -9.24 14.88
N LYS A 28 -3.28 -9.82 14.76
CA LYS A 28 -3.48 -11.24 14.86
C LYS A 28 -4.32 -11.68 13.68
N GLY A 29 -4.00 -12.85 13.15
CA GLY A 29 -4.76 -13.36 12.04
C GLY A 29 -4.63 -12.45 10.83
N SER A 30 -5.74 -11.86 10.44
CA SER A 30 -5.79 -11.08 9.20
C SER A 30 -5.46 -9.60 9.37
N GLU A 31 -5.25 -9.15 10.59
CA GLU A 31 -5.00 -7.72 10.81
C GLU A 31 -3.56 -7.35 10.52
N ARG A 32 -3.39 -6.28 9.76
CA ARG A 32 -2.08 -5.76 9.37
C ARG A 32 -2.08 -4.25 9.53
N MET A 33 -0.89 -3.68 9.60
CA MET A 33 -0.74 -2.23 9.75
C MET A 33 0.38 -1.75 8.84
N PHE A 34 0.04 -0.83 7.95
CA PHE A 34 1.06 -0.14 7.16
C PHE A 34 1.49 1.14 7.87
N VAL A 35 2.77 1.44 7.80
CA VAL A 35 3.35 2.62 8.45
C VAL A 35 4.24 3.34 7.45
N GLY A 36 4.03 4.64 7.31
CA GLY A 36 4.87 5.45 6.44
C GLY A 36 5.06 6.84 7.04
N ILE A 37 5.95 7.61 6.43
CA ILE A 37 6.18 8.99 6.84
C ILE A 37 5.67 9.90 5.74
N VAL A 38 4.74 10.80 6.10
CA VAL A 38 4.15 11.75 5.16
C VAL A 38 4.28 13.14 5.77
N ASP A 39 4.94 14.03 5.04
CA ASP A 39 5.16 15.42 5.49
C ASP A 39 5.80 15.46 6.87
N GLY A 40 6.76 14.56 7.11
CA GLY A 40 7.48 14.51 8.38
C GLY A 40 6.74 13.86 9.52
N LYS A 41 5.56 13.31 9.27
CA LYS A 41 4.74 12.68 10.31
C LYS A 41 4.58 11.20 10.04
N ILE A 42 4.56 10.43 11.11
CA ILE A 42 4.32 8.99 11.01
C ILE A 42 2.84 8.75 10.82
N ILE A 43 2.49 8.10 9.72
CA ILE A 43 1.10 7.81 9.37
C ILE A 43 0.92 6.31 9.37
N ARG A 44 -0.18 5.85 9.97
CA ARG A 44 -0.51 4.43 10.03
C ARG A 44 -1.84 4.18 9.35
N LEU A 45 -1.95 3.02 8.74
CA LEU A 45 -3.19 2.61 8.08
C LEU A 45 -3.44 1.14 8.36
N PRO A 46 -4.48 0.82 9.14
CA PRO A 46 -4.84 -0.58 9.34
C PRO A 46 -5.43 -1.18 8.07
N THR A 47 -5.10 -2.43 7.82
CA THR A 47 -5.64 -3.14 6.68
C THR A 47 -5.83 -4.59 7.06
N LYS A 48 -6.41 -5.38 6.16
CA LYS A 48 -6.66 -6.79 6.42
C LYS A 48 -6.05 -7.62 5.30
N CYS A 49 -5.53 -8.77 5.68
CA CYS A 49 -4.95 -9.71 4.72
C CYS A 49 -5.07 -11.11 5.27
N HIS A 50 -6.00 -11.87 4.73
CA HIS A 50 -6.14 -13.28 5.11
C HIS A 50 -5.09 -14.14 4.42
N ASN A 51 -4.75 -13.80 3.21
CA ASN A 51 -3.81 -14.55 2.39
C ASN A 51 -3.07 -13.55 1.51
N GLU A 52 -1.75 -13.63 1.53
CA GLU A 52 -0.94 -12.65 0.78
C GLU A 52 -1.13 -12.74 -0.73
N GLY A 53 -1.67 -13.85 -1.21
CA GLY A 53 -2.00 -13.99 -2.61
C GLY A 53 -3.37 -13.43 -2.99
N ASP A 54 -4.16 -13.01 -2.01
CA ASP A 54 -5.47 -12.42 -2.29
C ASP A 54 -5.31 -11.06 -2.94
N GLU A 55 -6.20 -10.78 -3.90
CA GLU A 55 -6.15 -9.51 -4.60
C GLU A 55 -6.89 -8.44 -3.85
N LYS A 56 -6.32 -7.25 -3.89
CA LYS A 56 -6.98 -6.05 -3.39
C LYS A 56 -7.56 -5.30 -4.58
N PRO A 57 -8.83 -4.92 -4.52
CA PRO A 57 -9.46 -4.22 -5.65
C PRO A 57 -8.92 -2.79 -5.78
N VAL A 58 -9.08 -2.26 -6.99
CA VAL A 58 -8.58 -0.92 -7.30
C VAL A 58 -9.03 0.15 -6.32
N PRO A 59 -10.31 0.21 -5.88
CA PRO A 59 -10.71 1.24 -4.92
C PRO A 59 -9.93 1.18 -3.61
N VAL A 60 -9.59 -0.02 -3.14
CA VAL A 60 -8.80 -0.17 -1.92
C VAL A 60 -7.39 0.34 -2.15
N ILE A 61 -6.79 -0.01 -3.29
CA ILE A 61 -5.45 0.45 -3.63
C ILE A 61 -5.42 1.97 -3.72
N GLN A 62 -6.43 2.58 -4.35
CA GLN A 62 -6.51 4.02 -4.46
C GLN A 62 -6.62 4.69 -3.09
N ALA A 63 -7.40 4.09 -2.19
CA ALA A 63 -7.54 4.63 -0.84
C ALA A 63 -6.21 4.61 -0.09
N ILE A 64 -5.45 3.52 -0.24
CA ILE A 64 -4.14 3.41 0.39
C ILE A 64 -3.20 4.46 -0.18
N ARG A 65 -3.21 4.64 -1.49
CA ARG A 65 -2.36 5.64 -2.13
C ARG A 65 -2.69 7.04 -1.64
N ARG A 66 -3.97 7.36 -1.50
CA ARG A 66 -4.37 8.67 -0.99
C ARG A 66 -3.91 8.87 0.45
N HIS A 67 -4.02 7.82 1.24
CA HIS A 67 -3.65 7.91 2.65
C HIS A 67 -2.18 8.25 2.83
N PHE A 68 -1.32 7.71 2.00
CA PHE A 68 0.13 7.92 2.09
C PHE A 68 0.64 8.95 1.08
N LYS A 69 -0.26 9.69 0.43
CA LYS A 69 0.09 10.70 -0.56
C LYS A 69 0.95 10.15 -1.69
N LEU A 70 0.51 9.03 -2.23
CA LEU A 70 1.18 8.39 -3.36
C LEU A 70 0.30 8.43 -4.61
N THR A 71 -0.36 9.55 -4.83
CA THR A 71 -1.24 9.71 -5.99
C THR A 71 -0.59 10.61 -7.04
N LYS A 72 -1.24 10.67 -8.20
CA LYS A 72 -0.76 11.53 -9.27
C LYS A 72 -0.63 12.98 -8.81
N LYS A 73 -1.57 13.42 -7.99
CA LYS A 73 -1.55 14.76 -7.43
C LYS A 73 -0.28 14.99 -6.61
N ASP A 74 0.25 13.96 -6.01
CA ASP A 74 1.43 14.04 -5.17
C ASP A 74 2.70 13.73 -5.94
N GLY A 75 2.61 13.61 -7.26
CA GLY A 75 3.78 13.35 -8.09
C GLY A 75 4.04 11.89 -8.41
N VAL A 76 3.11 11.00 -8.07
CA VAL A 76 3.26 9.57 -8.33
C VAL A 76 2.21 9.15 -9.34
N SER A 77 2.60 8.95 -10.59
CA SER A 77 1.66 8.52 -11.61
C SER A 77 1.25 7.07 -11.36
N ASP A 78 0.13 6.67 -11.98
CA ASP A 78 -0.30 5.28 -11.89
C ASP A 78 0.77 4.35 -12.43
N GLN A 79 1.36 4.70 -13.55
CA GLN A 79 2.39 3.88 -14.15
C GLN A 79 3.58 3.72 -13.20
N GLU A 80 4.01 4.81 -12.60
CA GLU A 80 5.13 4.77 -11.68
C GLU A 80 4.82 3.89 -10.47
N PHE A 81 3.62 4.04 -9.92
CA PHE A 81 3.23 3.25 -8.76
C PHE A 81 3.23 1.75 -9.08
N TYR A 82 2.54 1.38 -10.17
CA TYR A 82 2.36 -0.03 -10.50
C TYR A 82 3.63 -0.71 -10.99
N ASN A 83 4.59 0.05 -11.48
CA ASN A 83 5.84 -0.52 -11.99
C ASN A 83 6.97 -0.59 -10.97
N ARG A 84 6.70 -0.23 -9.72
CA ARG A 84 7.77 -0.11 -8.74
C ARG A 84 8.30 -1.44 -8.21
N ALA A 85 7.57 -2.46 -8.16
CA ALA A 85 8.06 -3.65 -7.49
C ALA A 85 8.59 -4.71 -8.46
#